data_d789815ceb69796fbd2142b456f0f1c7
#
_entry.id   d789815ceb69796fbd2142b456f0f1c7
#
_cell.length_a   1.000
_cell.length_b   1.000
_cell.length_c   1.000
_cell.angle_alpha   90.00
_cell.angle_beta   90.00
_cell.angle_gamma   90.00
#
_symmetry.space_group_name_H-M   'P 1'
#
loop_
_entity.id
_entity.type
_entity.pdbx_description
1 polymer ?
#
loop_
_entity_poly.entity_id
_entity_poly.type
_entity_poly.pdbx_seq_one_letter_code
_entity_poly.pdbx_strand_id
1 'polypeptide(L)'
;IRLMGDLMVASLQTGLTNVATFMVGPERWDTPYLFESLFDKPKSHHMMSHNQGRYVDDLIKVDYFYMEQFAYLCERMNRVEEANGKTLLDNIMFTYGSGLGDGSTHQYSALPIIIAGSGGGKFITGKHLNVSAKSGLVKKVNGTYKTPEGGVPLANLWLTQAKAMGLKLDRFADSTSTISSLLA
;
A
#
# COMPACT_ATOMS: atom_id res chain seq x y z
N ILE A 1 -3.73 -9.99 12.11
CA ILE A 1 -3.95 -9.35 10.80
C ILE A 1 -5.17 -9.95 10.11
N ARG A 2 -5.21 -11.28 9.86
CA ARG A 2 -6.27 -11.94 9.09
C ARG A 2 -7.67 -11.69 9.65
N LEU A 3 -7.89 -11.86 10.96
CA LEU A 3 -9.19 -11.62 11.59
C LEU A 3 -9.73 -10.20 11.30
N MET A 4 -8.89 -9.18 11.44
CA MET A 4 -9.29 -7.80 11.13
C MET A 4 -9.54 -7.59 9.63
N GLY A 5 -8.73 -8.23 8.81
CA GLY A 5 -8.94 -8.24 7.36
C GLY A 5 -10.25 -8.93 6.96
N ASP A 6 -10.58 -10.06 7.57
CA ASP A 6 -11.86 -10.74 7.34
C ASP A 6 -13.07 -9.89 7.73
N LEU A 7 -12.99 -9.15 8.86
CA LEU A 7 -14.04 -8.20 9.26
C LEU A 7 -14.15 -7.04 8.25
N MET A 8 -13.04 -6.56 7.72
CA MET A 8 -13.05 -5.55 6.66
C MET A 8 -13.72 -6.08 5.39
N VAL A 9 -13.38 -7.28 4.95
CA VAL A 9 -14.00 -7.93 3.79
C VAL A 9 -15.51 -8.11 4.01
N ALA A 10 -15.92 -8.61 5.18
CA ALA A 10 -17.33 -8.77 5.52
C ALA A 10 -18.10 -7.44 5.53
N SER A 11 -17.47 -6.35 5.99
CA SER A 11 -18.08 -5.01 6.00
C SER A 11 -18.30 -4.47 4.58
N LEU A 12 -17.35 -4.72 3.67
CA LEU A 12 -17.50 -4.36 2.26
C LEU A 12 -18.55 -5.24 1.56
N GLN A 13 -18.51 -6.56 1.78
CA GLN A 13 -19.45 -7.53 1.21
C GLN A 13 -20.91 -7.22 1.58
N THR A 14 -21.15 -6.81 2.82
CA THR A 14 -22.50 -6.51 3.32
C THR A 14 -22.96 -5.09 2.99
N GLY A 15 -22.12 -4.28 2.35
CA GLY A 15 -22.45 -2.88 2.06
C GLY A 15 -22.51 -1.99 3.31
N LEU A 16 -21.94 -2.44 4.44
CA LEU A 16 -21.86 -1.63 5.65
C LEU A 16 -20.98 -0.38 5.43
N THR A 17 -19.98 -0.49 4.58
CA THR A 17 -19.14 0.62 4.14
C THR A 17 -18.67 0.40 2.71
N ASN A 18 -18.40 1.51 2.00
CA ASN A 18 -17.79 1.50 0.67
C ASN A 18 -16.28 1.81 0.72
N VAL A 19 -15.75 2.20 1.89
CA VAL A 19 -14.34 2.53 2.08
C VAL A 19 -13.90 1.96 3.42
N ALA A 20 -12.81 1.23 3.42
CA ALA A 20 -12.18 0.71 4.62
C ALA A 20 -10.67 0.95 4.59
N THR A 21 -10.08 1.24 5.74
CA THR A 21 -8.63 1.36 5.92
C THR A 21 -8.19 0.48 7.07
N PHE A 22 -7.03 -0.14 6.91
CA PHE A 22 -6.45 -0.99 7.94
C PHE A 22 -4.94 -0.72 8.04
N MET A 23 -4.51 -0.21 9.17
CA MET A 23 -3.09 -0.04 9.48
C MET A 23 -2.55 -1.38 10.01
N VAL A 24 -1.78 -2.08 9.19
CA VAL A 24 -1.23 -3.40 9.53
C VAL A 24 -0.09 -3.30 10.54
N GLY A 25 0.74 -2.27 10.40
CA GLY A 25 1.82 -1.95 11.33
C GLY A 25 1.98 -0.44 11.48
N PRO A 26 2.00 0.10 12.71
CA PRO A 26 2.25 1.52 12.92
C PRO A 26 3.70 1.86 12.56
N GLU A 27 3.89 2.96 11.86
CA GLU A 27 5.22 3.50 11.58
C GLU A 27 5.90 3.98 12.87
N ARG A 28 7.23 3.94 12.89
CA ARG A 28 8.06 4.40 14.02
C ARG A 28 7.72 3.74 15.36
N TRP A 29 7.26 2.49 15.34
CA TRP A 29 6.94 1.77 16.56
C TRP A 29 8.07 0.79 16.90
N ASP A 30 8.62 0.90 18.10
CA ASP A 30 9.75 0.07 18.53
C ASP A 30 9.33 -1.25 19.20
N THR A 31 8.03 -1.53 19.25
CA THR A 31 7.57 -2.77 19.86
C THR A 31 8.12 -3.97 19.08
N PRO A 32 8.81 -4.89 19.76
CA PRO A 32 9.27 -6.11 19.13
C PRO A 32 8.08 -6.99 18.71
N TYR A 33 8.14 -7.51 17.50
CA TYR A 33 7.13 -8.42 16.96
C TYR A 33 7.68 -9.85 16.85
N LEU A 34 6.82 -10.82 17.07
CA LEU A 34 7.09 -12.21 16.71
C LEU A 34 6.74 -12.51 15.25
N PHE A 35 5.98 -11.62 14.60
CA PHE A 35 5.47 -11.80 13.23
C PHE A 35 4.85 -13.19 13.01
N GLU A 36 3.93 -13.58 13.92
CA GLU A 36 3.25 -14.89 13.85
C GLU A 36 4.24 -16.06 13.73
N SER A 37 5.26 -16.06 14.58
CA SER A 37 6.29 -17.12 14.68
C SER A 37 7.37 -17.09 13.57
N LEU A 38 7.53 -16.00 12.82
CA LEU A 38 8.66 -15.86 11.91
C LEU A 38 10.02 -15.87 12.62
N PHE A 39 10.04 -15.51 13.90
CA PHE A 39 11.24 -15.40 14.71
C PHE A 39 11.07 -16.12 16.04
N ASP A 40 12.13 -16.80 16.50
CA ASP A 40 12.17 -17.45 17.81
C ASP A 40 12.13 -16.45 18.96
N LYS A 41 12.59 -15.24 18.73
CA LYS A 41 12.58 -14.13 19.69
C LYS A 41 11.99 -12.87 19.03
N PRO A 42 11.27 -12.03 19.82
CA PRO A 42 10.75 -10.76 19.30
C PRO A 42 11.86 -9.90 18.69
N LYS A 43 11.59 -9.34 17.50
CA LYS A 43 12.48 -8.39 16.81
C LYS A 43 11.71 -7.11 16.49
N SER A 44 12.37 -5.97 16.63
CA SER A 44 11.81 -4.68 16.23
C SER A 44 12.02 -4.45 14.73
N HIS A 45 10.93 -4.33 13.96
CA HIS A 45 10.98 -3.98 12.54
C HIS A 45 11.67 -2.62 12.34
N HIS A 46 11.34 -1.62 13.17
CA HIS A 46 11.96 -0.30 13.17
C HIS A 46 13.50 -0.41 13.33
N MET A 47 13.97 -1.13 14.35
CA MET A 47 15.41 -1.30 14.57
C MET A 47 16.07 -2.03 13.39
N MET A 48 15.44 -3.05 12.82
CA MET A 48 15.96 -3.77 11.66
C MET A 48 16.03 -2.84 10.43
N SER A 49 15.04 -1.98 10.21
CA SER A 49 15.00 -1.05 9.08
C SER A 49 16.13 -0.01 9.11
N HIS A 50 16.61 0.36 10.30
CA HIS A 50 17.79 1.23 10.47
C HIS A 50 19.13 0.48 10.35
N ASN A 51 19.12 -0.85 10.38
CA ASN A 51 20.31 -1.69 10.30
C ASN A 51 20.20 -2.73 9.18
N GLN A 52 19.68 -2.31 8.01
CA GLN A 52 19.32 -3.17 6.88
C GLN A 52 20.44 -4.14 6.49
N GLY A 53 21.70 -3.67 6.39
CA GLY A 53 22.83 -4.51 6.02
C GLY A 53 23.07 -5.71 6.94
N ARG A 54 22.64 -5.60 8.21
CA ARG A 54 22.72 -6.70 9.20
C ARG A 54 21.49 -7.60 9.18
N TYR A 55 20.33 -7.07 8.81
CA TYR A 55 19.03 -7.73 8.97
C TYR A 55 18.31 -7.95 7.64
N VAL A 56 19.03 -7.97 6.52
CA VAL A 56 18.41 -8.10 5.19
C VAL A 56 17.53 -9.35 5.08
N ASP A 57 18.00 -10.51 5.54
CA ASP A 57 17.24 -11.76 5.49
C ASP A 57 16.01 -11.73 6.40
N ASP A 58 16.10 -11.07 7.55
CA ASP A 58 14.97 -10.90 8.46
C ASP A 58 13.94 -9.94 7.89
N LEU A 59 14.37 -8.85 7.25
CA LEU A 59 13.48 -7.90 6.57
C LEU A 59 12.76 -8.55 5.39
N ILE A 60 13.46 -9.37 4.59
CA ILE A 60 12.84 -10.15 3.52
C ILE A 60 11.74 -11.07 4.06
N LYS A 61 11.94 -11.72 5.20
CA LYS A 61 10.91 -12.56 5.85
C LYS A 61 9.69 -11.73 6.25
N VAL A 62 9.90 -10.53 6.79
CA VAL A 62 8.82 -9.62 7.18
C VAL A 62 8.05 -9.14 5.96
N ASP A 63 8.73 -8.73 4.90
CA ASP A 63 8.10 -8.28 3.66
C ASP A 63 7.29 -9.42 3.02
N TYR A 64 7.84 -10.63 2.99
CA TYR A 64 7.15 -11.82 2.50
C TYR A 64 5.88 -12.11 3.32
N PHE A 65 5.99 -12.06 4.64
CA PHE A 65 4.84 -12.23 5.53
C PHE A 65 3.72 -11.22 5.22
N TYR A 66 4.03 -9.95 5.03
CA TYR A 66 3.03 -8.94 4.68
C TYR A 66 2.41 -9.19 3.31
N MET A 67 3.20 -9.63 2.33
CA MET A 67 2.68 -9.99 1.01
C MET A 67 1.76 -11.21 1.07
N GLU A 68 2.02 -12.19 1.92
CA GLU A 68 1.10 -13.31 2.17
C GLU A 68 -0.23 -12.84 2.78
N GLN A 69 -0.21 -11.86 3.69
CA GLN A 69 -1.45 -11.32 4.24
C GLN A 69 -2.24 -10.54 3.18
N PHE A 70 -1.56 -9.76 2.34
CA PHE A 70 -2.20 -9.08 1.21
C PHE A 70 -2.81 -10.08 0.22
N ALA A 71 -2.07 -11.12 -0.17
CA ALA A 71 -2.57 -12.17 -1.04
C ALA A 71 -3.76 -12.93 -0.45
N TYR A 72 -3.72 -13.23 0.86
CA TYR A 72 -4.86 -13.83 1.58
C TYR A 72 -6.13 -12.98 1.44
N LEU A 73 -6.02 -11.67 1.63
CA LEU A 73 -7.17 -10.76 1.51
C LEU A 73 -7.67 -10.67 0.06
N CYS A 74 -6.78 -10.63 -0.92
CA CYS A 74 -7.17 -10.71 -2.32
C CYS A 74 -7.95 -12.00 -2.62
N GLU A 75 -7.48 -13.15 -2.12
CA GLU A 75 -8.15 -14.43 -2.30
C GLU A 75 -9.54 -14.45 -1.61
N ARG A 76 -9.63 -13.89 -0.39
CA ARG A 76 -10.90 -13.77 0.33
C ARG A 76 -11.91 -12.97 -0.48
N MET A 77 -11.53 -11.81 -1.01
CA MET A 77 -12.41 -10.95 -1.83
C MET A 77 -12.74 -11.59 -3.19
N ASN A 78 -11.81 -12.37 -3.76
CA ASN A 78 -12.03 -13.07 -5.03
C ASN A 78 -13.04 -14.24 -4.91
N ARG A 79 -13.28 -14.73 -3.70
CA ARG A 79 -14.28 -15.79 -3.44
C ARG A 79 -15.70 -15.25 -3.17
N VAL A 80 -15.86 -13.94 -3.06
CA VAL A 80 -17.15 -13.30 -2.85
C VAL A 80 -17.76 -12.94 -4.21
N GLU A 81 -18.80 -13.66 -4.60
CA GLU A 81 -19.61 -13.32 -5.77
C GLU A 81 -20.57 -12.17 -5.44
N GLU A 82 -20.69 -11.19 -6.33
CA GLU A 82 -21.60 -10.08 -6.25
C GLU A 82 -22.73 -10.18 -7.28
N ALA A 83 -23.79 -9.41 -7.09
CA ALA A 83 -25.02 -9.48 -7.92
C ALA A 83 -24.76 -9.20 -9.42
N ASN A 84 -23.66 -8.54 -9.77
CA ASN A 84 -23.28 -8.27 -11.16
C ASN A 84 -22.51 -9.43 -11.84
N GLY A 85 -22.38 -10.58 -11.17
CA GLY A 85 -21.66 -11.76 -11.69
C GLY A 85 -20.14 -11.62 -11.65
N LYS A 86 -19.62 -10.63 -10.96
CA LYS A 86 -18.19 -10.42 -10.73
C LYS A 86 -17.85 -10.69 -9.25
N THR A 87 -16.55 -10.79 -8.96
CA THR A 87 -16.11 -10.92 -7.57
C THR A 87 -16.05 -9.55 -6.88
N LEU A 88 -16.05 -9.56 -5.55
CA LEU A 88 -15.80 -8.34 -4.77
C LEU A 88 -14.45 -7.74 -5.15
N LEU A 89 -13.42 -8.57 -5.39
CA LEU A 89 -12.11 -8.10 -5.82
C LEU A 89 -12.17 -7.35 -7.16
N ASP A 90 -12.97 -7.83 -8.14
CA ASP A 90 -13.14 -7.13 -9.41
C ASP A 90 -13.76 -5.74 -9.24
N ASN A 91 -14.62 -5.58 -8.26
CA ASN A 91 -15.41 -4.38 -8.05
C ASN A 91 -14.73 -3.34 -7.14
N ILE A 92 -13.66 -3.67 -6.46
CA ILE A 92 -12.92 -2.76 -5.56
C ILE A 92 -11.58 -2.30 -6.14
N MET A 93 -10.98 -1.31 -5.48
CA MET A 93 -9.61 -0.85 -5.65
C MET A 93 -8.87 -1.10 -4.32
N PHE A 94 -8.32 -2.30 -4.17
CA PHE A 94 -7.63 -2.72 -2.95
C PHE A 94 -6.16 -2.27 -3.01
N THR A 95 -5.83 -1.23 -2.25
CA THR A 95 -4.50 -0.63 -2.24
C THR A 95 -3.71 -1.06 -1.01
N TYR A 96 -2.50 -1.54 -1.23
CA TYR A 96 -1.50 -1.82 -0.21
C TYR A 96 -0.26 -0.97 -0.46
N GLY A 97 0.38 -0.50 0.60
CA GLY A 97 1.62 0.25 0.46
C GLY A 97 2.27 0.59 1.80
N SER A 98 3.45 1.16 1.70
CA SER A 98 4.20 1.70 2.84
C SER A 98 4.26 3.22 2.77
N GLY A 99 4.31 3.87 3.93
CA GLY A 99 4.54 5.32 4.05
C GLY A 99 6.00 5.71 3.83
N LEU A 100 6.93 4.76 3.81
CA LEU A 100 8.34 4.98 3.55
C LEU A 100 8.81 4.10 2.38
N GLY A 101 9.62 4.66 1.48
CA GLY A 101 10.34 3.94 0.45
C GLY A 101 11.65 3.33 0.97
N ASP A 102 12.24 3.96 1.98
CA ASP A 102 13.41 3.45 2.71
C ASP A 102 13.32 3.84 4.19
N GLY A 103 13.24 2.83 5.06
CA GLY A 103 13.13 3.03 6.50
C GLY A 103 14.41 3.57 7.14
N SER A 104 15.59 3.29 6.58
CA SER A 104 16.87 3.75 7.14
C SER A 104 17.03 5.27 7.07
N THR A 105 16.60 5.86 5.97
CA THR A 105 16.71 7.30 5.72
C THR A 105 15.40 8.05 5.95
N HIS A 106 14.33 7.34 6.32
CA HIS A 106 12.95 7.85 6.40
C HIS A 106 12.50 8.51 5.09
N GLN A 107 12.78 7.84 3.97
CA GLN A 107 12.46 8.36 2.65
C GLN A 107 10.96 8.29 2.36
N TYR A 108 10.33 9.41 2.05
CA TYR A 108 8.91 9.55 1.66
C TYR A 108 8.70 9.53 0.14
N SER A 109 9.71 9.18 -0.64
CA SER A 109 9.63 9.06 -2.09
C SER A 109 9.85 7.62 -2.54
N ALA A 110 9.53 7.32 -3.81
CA ALA A 110 9.63 5.98 -4.38
C ALA A 110 8.85 4.92 -3.56
N LEU A 111 7.65 5.29 -3.09
CA LEU A 111 6.82 4.42 -2.27
C LEU A 111 6.39 3.17 -3.04
N PRO A 112 6.55 1.97 -2.46
CA PRO A 112 6.01 0.74 -3.04
C PRO A 112 4.49 0.71 -2.82
N ILE A 113 3.72 0.77 -3.92
CA ILE A 113 2.25 0.72 -3.87
C ILE A 113 1.79 -0.40 -4.79
N ILE A 114 0.88 -1.24 -4.30
CA ILE A 114 0.22 -2.29 -5.06
C ILE A 114 -1.28 -2.01 -5.06
N ILE A 115 -1.92 -2.17 -6.22
CA ILE A 115 -3.37 -2.08 -6.36
C ILE A 115 -3.86 -3.39 -6.95
N ALA A 116 -4.74 -4.07 -6.24
CA ALA A 116 -5.48 -5.23 -6.71
C ALA A 116 -6.94 -4.86 -6.94
N GLY A 117 -7.56 -5.54 -7.87
CA GLY A 117 -8.92 -5.24 -8.31
C GLY A 117 -9.00 -4.12 -9.35
N SER A 118 -10.09 -4.11 -10.10
CA SER A 118 -10.25 -3.20 -11.23
C SER A 118 -11.22 -2.04 -10.97
N GLY A 119 -11.80 -1.95 -9.77
CA GLY A 119 -12.81 -0.94 -9.45
C GLY A 119 -14.03 -1.04 -10.39
N GLY A 120 -14.47 -2.27 -10.68
CA GLY A 120 -15.55 -2.53 -11.64
C GLY A 120 -15.16 -2.31 -13.10
N GLY A 121 -13.88 -2.40 -13.43
CA GLY A 121 -13.35 -2.21 -14.79
C GLY A 121 -12.87 -0.78 -15.07
N LYS A 122 -12.78 0.07 -14.04
CA LYS A 122 -12.30 1.47 -14.19
C LYS A 122 -10.79 1.61 -14.10
N PHE A 123 -10.11 0.59 -13.55
CA PHE A 123 -8.66 0.54 -13.43
C PHE A 123 -8.06 -0.52 -14.34
N ILE A 124 -6.96 -0.18 -14.99
CA ILE A 124 -6.16 -1.12 -15.75
C ILE A 124 -5.24 -1.87 -14.79
N THR A 125 -5.33 -3.20 -14.77
CA THR A 125 -4.51 -4.09 -13.97
C THR A 125 -3.34 -4.68 -14.77
N GLY A 126 -2.43 -5.43 -14.10
CA GLY A 126 -1.31 -6.11 -14.76
C GLY A 126 -0.20 -5.16 -15.26
N LYS A 127 -0.13 -3.93 -14.75
CA LYS A 127 0.89 -2.94 -15.12
C LYS A 127 1.82 -2.61 -13.95
N HIS A 128 3.07 -2.36 -14.27
CA HIS A 128 4.01 -1.68 -13.39
C HIS A 128 4.25 -0.25 -13.90
N LEU A 129 4.00 0.73 -13.04
CA LEU A 129 4.19 2.14 -13.34
C LEU A 129 5.26 2.72 -12.42
N ASN A 130 6.33 3.26 -13.00
CA ASN A 130 7.27 4.05 -12.25
C ASN A 130 6.90 5.53 -12.39
N VAL A 131 6.33 6.09 -11.33
CA VAL A 131 5.91 7.50 -11.22
C VAL A 131 6.78 8.30 -10.27
N SER A 132 7.87 7.69 -9.77
CA SER A 132 8.83 8.36 -8.90
C SER A 132 9.65 9.41 -9.66
N ALA A 133 10.31 10.30 -8.90
CA ALA A 133 11.27 11.22 -9.48
C ALA A 133 12.45 10.47 -10.12
N LYS A 134 13.03 11.04 -11.17
CA LYS A 134 14.15 10.40 -11.93
C LYS A 134 15.34 10.01 -11.06
N SER A 135 15.62 10.74 -10.00
CA SER A 135 16.71 10.43 -9.06
C SER A 135 16.39 9.31 -8.08
N GLY A 136 15.11 8.97 -7.92
CA GLY A 136 14.60 7.84 -7.11
C GLY A 136 15.01 7.79 -5.64
N LEU A 137 16.20 8.26 -5.30
CA LEU A 137 16.81 8.12 -3.99
C LEU A 137 17.03 9.47 -3.32
N VAL A 138 16.80 9.50 -2.03
CA VAL A 138 17.14 10.62 -1.15
C VAL A 138 18.65 10.80 -1.13
N LYS A 139 19.11 12.02 -1.34
CA LYS A 139 20.52 12.37 -1.19
C LYS A 139 20.75 13.13 0.09
N LYS A 140 21.80 12.77 0.81
CA LYS A 140 22.26 13.56 1.95
C LYS A 140 23.10 14.73 1.44
N VAL A 141 22.58 15.96 1.60
CA VAL A 141 23.26 17.20 1.20
C VAL A 141 23.46 18.04 2.46
N ASN A 142 24.70 18.34 2.78
CA ASN A 142 25.09 19.13 3.98
C ASN A 142 24.46 18.58 5.28
N GLY A 143 24.48 17.25 5.46
CA GLY A 143 23.95 16.60 6.65
C GLY A 143 22.42 16.42 6.66
N THR A 144 21.68 17.01 5.73
CA THR A 144 20.22 16.93 5.63
C THR A 144 19.80 16.03 4.48
N TYR A 145 18.81 15.17 4.72
CA TYR A 145 18.21 14.37 3.67
C TYR A 145 17.27 15.24 2.83
N LYS A 146 17.52 15.28 1.53
CA LYS A 146 16.66 15.97 0.56
C LYS A 146 15.86 14.97 -0.24
N THR A 147 14.54 15.07 -0.18
CA THR A 147 13.65 14.33 -1.06
C THR A 147 13.90 14.77 -2.52
N PRO A 148 13.99 13.83 -3.47
CA PRO A 148 14.12 14.17 -4.88
C PRO A 148 12.95 15.04 -5.34
N GLU A 149 13.24 16.08 -6.11
CA GLU A 149 12.22 16.90 -6.75
C GLU A 149 11.62 16.18 -7.95
N GLY A 150 10.35 16.44 -8.21
CA GLY A 150 9.59 15.77 -9.28
C GLY A 150 8.99 14.45 -8.82
N GLY A 151 8.40 13.75 -9.79
CA GLY A 151 7.58 12.58 -9.50
C GLY A 151 6.12 12.95 -9.28
N VAL A 152 5.29 11.95 -9.10
CA VAL A 152 3.83 12.10 -8.95
C VAL A 152 3.48 12.04 -7.46
N PRO A 153 2.82 13.05 -6.90
CA PRO A 153 2.35 12.99 -5.51
C PRO A 153 1.44 11.77 -5.27
N LEU A 154 1.57 11.12 -4.13
CA LEU A 154 0.70 10.00 -3.76
C LEU A 154 -0.78 10.43 -3.74
N ALA A 155 -1.06 11.68 -3.40
CA ALA A 155 -2.41 12.25 -3.44
C ALA A 155 -3.06 12.20 -4.84
N ASN A 156 -2.27 12.11 -5.92
CA ASN A 156 -2.79 11.89 -7.27
C ASN A 156 -3.45 10.51 -7.40
N LEU A 157 -2.91 9.49 -6.72
CA LEU A 157 -3.55 8.17 -6.67
C LEU A 157 -4.90 8.24 -5.96
N TRP A 158 -4.95 8.87 -4.80
CA TRP A 158 -6.19 9.02 -4.03
C TRP A 158 -7.25 9.82 -4.79
N LEU A 159 -6.85 10.89 -5.48
CA LEU A 159 -7.74 11.64 -6.36
C LEU A 159 -8.25 10.76 -7.51
N THR A 160 -7.38 9.93 -8.10
CA THR A 160 -7.74 9.02 -9.18
C THR A 160 -8.78 8.00 -8.72
N GLN A 161 -8.57 7.38 -7.56
CA GLN A 161 -9.51 6.42 -6.97
C GLN A 161 -10.84 7.08 -6.61
N ALA A 162 -10.81 8.26 -5.98
CA ALA A 162 -12.02 9.01 -5.63
C ALA A 162 -12.87 9.34 -6.87
N LYS A 163 -12.24 9.79 -7.95
CA LYS A 163 -12.95 10.04 -9.22
C LYS A 163 -13.49 8.76 -9.85
N ALA A 164 -12.74 7.66 -9.78
CA ALA A 164 -13.21 6.36 -10.25
C ALA A 164 -14.44 5.87 -9.45
N MET A 165 -14.54 6.22 -8.17
CA MET A 165 -15.73 5.99 -7.34
C MET A 165 -16.90 6.95 -7.65
N GLY A 166 -16.74 7.91 -8.55
CA GLY A 166 -17.78 8.85 -8.97
C GLY A 166 -17.80 10.17 -8.20
N LEU A 167 -16.81 10.44 -7.33
CA LEU A 167 -16.74 11.72 -6.64
C LEU A 167 -16.31 12.83 -7.61
N LYS A 168 -17.00 13.97 -7.54
CA LYS A 168 -16.67 15.18 -8.31
C LYS A 168 -15.71 16.05 -7.52
N LEU A 169 -14.41 15.71 -7.58
CA LEU A 169 -13.34 16.43 -6.89
C LEU A 169 -12.35 16.97 -7.93
N ASP A 170 -12.00 18.23 -7.82
CA ASP A 170 -10.94 18.81 -8.66
C ASP A 170 -9.56 18.55 -8.06
N ARG A 171 -9.48 18.45 -6.74
CA ARG A 171 -8.23 18.26 -6.01
C ARG A 171 -8.45 17.44 -4.73
N PHE A 172 -7.42 16.71 -4.33
CA PHE A 172 -7.31 16.06 -3.02
C PHE A 172 -5.92 16.34 -2.43
N ALA A 173 -5.86 16.94 -1.24
CA ALA A 173 -4.61 17.33 -0.57
C ALA A 173 -3.66 18.10 -1.51
N ASP A 174 -2.43 17.62 -1.69
CA ASP A 174 -1.40 18.18 -2.58
C ASP A 174 -1.44 17.61 -4.00
N SER A 175 -2.52 16.91 -4.38
CA SER A 175 -2.66 16.37 -5.74
C SER A 175 -2.58 17.47 -6.80
N THR A 176 -1.92 17.17 -7.90
CA THR A 176 -1.76 18.06 -9.06
C THR A 176 -2.57 17.60 -10.26
N SER A 177 -2.89 16.32 -10.34
CA SER A 177 -3.68 15.70 -11.41
C SER A 177 -4.12 14.29 -11.00
N THR A 178 -4.85 13.60 -11.86
CA THR A 178 -5.04 12.15 -11.79
C THR A 178 -3.88 11.40 -12.45
N ILE A 179 -3.74 10.11 -12.16
CA ILE A 179 -2.82 9.20 -12.84
C ILE A 179 -3.61 8.51 -13.97
N SER A 180 -3.71 9.18 -15.13
CA SER A 180 -4.54 8.71 -16.25
C SER A 180 -4.13 7.33 -16.77
N SER A 181 -2.85 6.96 -16.67
CA SER A 181 -2.34 5.64 -17.08
C SER A 181 -2.87 4.47 -16.24
N LEU A 182 -3.54 4.74 -15.12
CA LEU A 182 -4.24 3.73 -14.32
C LEU A 182 -5.70 3.53 -14.77
N LEU A 183 -6.26 4.46 -15.52
CA LEU A 183 -7.67 4.42 -15.91
C LEU A 183 -7.86 3.65 -17.21
N ALA A 184 -8.98 2.87 -17.27
CA ALA A 184 -9.42 2.12 -18.45
C ALA A 184 -10.18 2.98 -19.44
#